data_5994aae81b299471ccfa0cd8b4536909
#
_entry.id   5994aae81b299471ccfa0cd8b4536909
#
_cell.length_a   1.000
_cell.length_b   1.000
_cell.length_c   1.000
_cell.angle_alpha   90.00
_cell.angle_beta   90.00
_cell.angle_gamma   90.00
#
_symmetry.space_group_name_H-M   'P 1'
#
loop_
_entity.id
_entity.type
_entity.pdbx_description
1 polymer ?
#
loop_
_entity_poly.entity_id
_entity_poly.type
_entity_poly.pdbx_seq_one_letter_code
_entity_poly.pdbx_strand_id
1 'polypeptide(L)'
;FSSLGEGVKGKRAVSWRLVDETVPLSRFATRVAERAKALASLSPEKTGPGVVLAPLDGRYSDDGVEHRHVSLKIDAEARVAHLTMRAPEGAEPQTATAMRQRGSELWALRAFRELDDVLLDLRFNRPEIGVVVLETQGDAARVLAADAALWSERADWFVNEVLQHMKRVLKRLDLTARSLLAVIDRGSCFAGSLLELALAADRSYMLDAEGGPTLATSQLNLGALPMSNGLTRLGTRFLGEPERARIPAGETYDAAAALTAGLVTFAPDEIDWDDEVRLALEERASLSPDAL
;
A
#
# COMPACT_ATOMS: atom_id res chain seq x y z
N PHE A 1 13.03 17.14 21.82
CA PHE A 1 12.58 18.54 21.67
C PHE A 1 11.08 18.69 21.89
N SER A 2 10.30 17.65 21.70
CA SER A 2 8.83 17.65 21.87
C SER A 2 8.37 17.92 23.31
N SER A 3 9.24 17.69 24.31
CA SER A 3 8.95 17.94 25.73
C SER A 3 9.21 19.39 26.17
N LEU A 4 9.72 20.25 25.29
CA LEU A 4 9.98 21.66 25.59
C LEU A 4 8.76 22.50 25.21
N GLY A 5 8.04 23.04 26.20
CA GLY A 5 6.86 23.87 25.97
C GLY A 5 7.09 25.09 25.06
N GLU A 6 8.30 25.67 25.09
CA GLU A 6 8.68 26.80 24.23
C GLU A 6 9.19 26.39 22.84
N GLY A 7 9.40 25.09 22.61
CA GLY A 7 10.02 24.57 21.41
C GLY A 7 11.51 24.98 21.28
N VAL A 8 12.08 24.73 20.12
CA VAL A 8 13.48 25.06 19.80
C VAL A 8 13.51 26.14 18.73
N LYS A 9 14.22 27.25 18.99
CA LYS A 9 14.22 28.48 18.16
C LYS A 9 15.62 28.88 17.71
N GLY A 10 15.68 29.69 16.64
CA GLY A 10 16.87 30.37 16.19
C GLY A 10 18.06 29.45 15.91
N LYS A 11 19.25 29.89 16.32
CA LYS A 11 20.51 29.16 16.07
C LYS A 11 20.51 27.74 16.64
N ARG A 12 19.78 27.49 17.75
CA ARG A 12 19.66 26.16 18.33
C ARG A 12 18.88 25.20 17.42
N ALA A 13 17.84 25.70 16.76
CA ALA A 13 17.09 24.88 15.77
C ALA A 13 17.99 24.49 14.58
N VAL A 14 18.86 25.39 14.12
CA VAL A 14 19.84 25.09 13.06
C VAL A 14 20.88 24.08 13.57
N SER A 15 21.46 24.29 14.76
CA SER A 15 22.47 23.36 15.30
C SER A 15 21.95 21.96 15.54
N TRP A 16 20.64 21.83 15.83
CA TRP A 16 19.95 20.55 15.98
C TRP A 16 19.43 19.99 14.66
N ARG A 17 19.68 20.67 13.55
CA ARG A 17 19.20 20.28 12.20
C ARG A 17 17.67 20.13 12.07
N LEU A 18 16.93 20.87 12.88
CA LEU A 18 15.46 20.95 12.77
C LEU A 18 15.06 21.86 11.61
N VAL A 19 15.92 22.83 11.27
CA VAL A 19 15.80 23.70 10.09
C VAL A 19 17.18 23.92 9.50
N ASP A 20 17.27 24.20 8.19
CA ASP A 20 18.55 24.46 7.51
C ASP A 20 19.13 25.82 7.86
N GLU A 21 18.28 26.84 7.99
CA GLU A 21 18.69 28.21 8.27
C GLU A 21 17.59 29.00 8.97
N THR A 22 17.98 30.11 9.61
CA THR A 22 17.04 31.08 10.18
C THR A 22 17.32 32.46 9.60
N VAL A 23 16.25 33.17 9.26
CA VAL A 23 16.34 34.53 8.70
C VAL A 23 15.33 35.46 9.37
N PRO A 24 15.58 36.77 9.42
CA PRO A 24 14.58 37.76 9.90
C PRO A 24 13.32 37.69 9.06
N LEU A 25 12.15 37.93 9.70
CA LEU A 25 10.86 37.88 9.01
C LEU A 25 10.81 38.82 7.79
N SER A 26 11.44 40.00 7.86
CA SER A 26 11.51 40.98 6.75
C SER A 26 12.24 40.43 5.50
N ARG A 27 13.07 39.41 5.64
CA ARG A 27 13.83 38.79 4.54
C ARG A 27 13.33 37.38 4.20
N PHE A 28 12.35 36.86 4.91
CA PHE A 28 11.93 35.47 4.80
C PHE A 28 11.45 35.12 3.38
N ALA A 29 10.51 35.90 2.84
CA ALA A 29 9.95 35.64 1.50
C ALA A 29 11.06 35.68 0.40
N THR A 30 11.95 36.67 0.46
CA THR A 30 13.07 36.78 -0.49
C THR A 30 13.99 35.56 -0.38
N ARG A 31 14.32 35.15 0.86
CA ARG A 31 15.21 34.01 1.08
C ARG A 31 14.58 32.68 0.63
N VAL A 32 13.30 32.48 0.85
CA VAL A 32 12.56 31.32 0.35
C VAL A 32 12.62 31.26 -1.18
N ALA A 33 12.37 32.40 -1.87
CA ALA A 33 12.45 32.45 -3.33
C ALA A 33 13.86 32.15 -3.87
N GLU A 34 14.90 32.67 -3.22
CA GLU A 34 16.31 32.39 -3.57
C GLU A 34 16.62 30.88 -3.41
N ARG A 35 16.21 30.28 -2.28
CA ARG A 35 16.43 28.82 -2.04
C ARG A 35 15.66 27.97 -3.03
N ALA A 36 14.39 28.30 -3.29
CA ALA A 36 13.58 27.60 -4.27
C ALA A 36 14.24 27.65 -5.67
N LYS A 37 14.73 28.82 -6.11
CA LYS A 37 15.43 28.98 -7.37
C LYS A 37 16.73 28.16 -7.41
N ALA A 38 17.52 28.18 -6.32
CA ALA A 38 18.74 27.42 -6.22
C ALA A 38 18.48 25.90 -6.29
N LEU A 39 17.44 25.40 -5.60
CA LEU A 39 17.05 23.99 -5.66
C LEU A 39 16.51 23.60 -7.05
N ALA A 40 15.73 24.46 -7.67
CA ALA A 40 15.20 24.22 -9.02
C ALA A 40 16.34 24.10 -10.05
N SER A 41 17.42 24.90 -9.91
CA SER A 41 18.58 24.81 -10.82
C SER A 41 19.39 23.51 -10.67
N LEU A 42 19.26 22.81 -9.54
CA LEU A 42 19.90 21.51 -9.31
C LEU A 42 19.04 20.33 -9.79
N SER A 43 17.78 20.57 -10.06
CA SER A 43 16.87 19.51 -10.53
C SER A 43 17.10 19.28 -12.03
N PRO A 44 17.18 18.02 -12.49
CA PRO A 44 17.22 17.74 -13.92
C PRO A 44 15.96 18.25 -14.60
N GLU A 45 16.11 18.83 -15.78
CA GLU A 45 14.97 19.26 -16.58
C GLU A 45 14.13 18.03 -16.96
N LYS A 46 12.87 18.04 -16.55
CA LYS A 46 11.93 16.98 -16.93
C LYS A 46 11.38 17.33 -18.31
N THR A 47 11.86 16.60 -19.32
CA THR A 47 11.41 16.75 -20.72
C THR A 47 10.41 15.63 -21.04
N GLY A 48 9.35 15.96 -21.75
CA GLY A 48 8.35 15.00 -22.23
C GLY A 48 6.91 15.44 -21.95
N PRO A 49 5.95 14.80 -22.60
CA PRO A 49 4.53 15.22 -22.58
C PRO A 49 3.85 14.94 -21.22
N GLY A 50 4.47 14.13 -20.35
CA GLY A 50 3.82 13.64 -19.15
C GLY A 50 2.69 12.65 -19.45
N VAL A 51 1.84 12.40 -18.47
CA VAL A 51 0.64 11.55 -18.59
C VAL A 51 -0.58 12.35 -18.15
N VAL A 52 -1.60 12.38 -18.97
CA VAL A 52 -2.89 12.95 -18.61
C VAL A 52 -3.60 11.94 -17.70
N LEU A 53 -3.83 12.34 -16.45
CA LEU A 53 -4.56 11.54 -15.49
C LEU A 53 -6.06 11.84 -15.63
N ALA A 54 -6.83 10.88 -16.19
CA ALA A 54 -8.28 10.97 -16.17
C ALA A 54 -8.80 11.01 -14.73
N PRO A 55 -9.87 11.75 -14.42
CA PRO A 55 -10.53 11.69 -13.13
C PRO A 55 -10.92 10.24 -12.77
N LEU A 56 -10.92 9.95 -11.47
CA LEU A 56 -11.50 8.71 -10.97
C LEU A 56 -13.03 8.88 -10.92
N ASP A 57 -13.76 7.90 -11.42
CA ASP A 57 -15.21 7.88 -11.51
C ASP A 57 -15.85 7.07 -10.37
N GLY A 58 -15.32 7.26 -9.14
CA GLY A 58 -15.81 6.59 -7.94
C GLY A 58 -17.23 7.01 -7.57
N ARG A 59 -18.01 6.05 -7.07
CA ARG A 59 -19.32 6.28 -6.47
C ARG A 59 -19.19 6.25 -4.96
N TYR A 60 -19.53 7.35 -4.32
CA TYR A 60 -19.44 7.53 -2.87
C TYR A 60 -20.82 7.50 -2.25
N SER A 61 -20.94 6.83 -1.10
CA SER A 61 -22.14 6.76 -0.28
C SER A 61 -21.76 6.65 1.21
N ASP A 62 -22.75 6.65 2.08
CA ASP A 62 -22.54 6.37 3.51
C ASP A 62 -22.03 4.93 3.71
N ASP A 63 -22.45 4.00 2.85
CA ASP A 63 -22.06 2.59 2.89
C ASP A 63 -20.67 2.32 2.28
N GLY A 64 -19.99 3.33 1.73
CA GLY A 64 -18.63 3.18 1.22
C GLY A 64 -18.35 3.85 -0.12
N VAL A 65 -17.32 3.31 -0.80
CA VAL A 65 -16.81 3.80 -2.08
C VAL A 65 -16.70 2.65 -3.07
N GLU A 66 -17.16 2.84 -4.29
CA GLU A 66 -17.02 1.85 -5.37
C GLU A 66 -16.29 2.48 -6.55
N HIS A 67 -15.09 1.97 -6.84
CA HIS A 67 -14.32 2.20 -8.06
C HIS A 67 -14.29 0.94 -8.93
N ARG A 68 -13.62 1.02 -10.06
CA ARG A 68 -13.46 -0.11 -10.98
C ARG A 68 -12.66 -1.25 -10.37
N HIS A 69 -11.51 -0.93 -9.77
CA HIS A 69 -10.57 -1.93 -9.25
C HIS A 69 -10.51 -1.97 -7.73
N VAL A 70 -11.06 -0.98 -7.05
CA VAL A 70 -11.06 -0.92 -5.58
C VAL A 70 -12.46 -0.60 -5.09
N SER A 71 -12.90 -1.30 -4.07
CA SER A 71 -14.13 -0.98 -3.33
C SER A 71 -13.89 -0.95 -1.83
N LEU A 72 -14.63 -0.10 -1.17
CA LEU A 72 -14.70 0.00 0.29
C LEU A 72 -16.16 -0.16 0.70
N LYS A 73 -16.48 -1.14 1.52
CA LYS A 73 -17.78 -1.30 2.15
C LYS A 73 -17.65 -1.00 3.63
N ILE A 74 -18.55 -0.19 4.16
CA ILE A 74 -18.55 0.24 5.54
C ILE A 74 -19.64 -0.49 6.32
N ASP A 75 -19.26 -1.14 7.40
CA ASP A 75 -20.16 -1.55 8.47
C ASP A 75 -19.94 -0.60 9.65
N ALA A 76 -20.77 0.42 9.72
CA ALA A 76 -20.66 1.46 10.73
C ALA A 76 -21.01 0.94 12.14
N GLU A 77 -21.92 -0.04 12.25
CA GLU A 77 -22.31 -0.64 13.52
C GLU A 77 -21.18 -1.48 14.10
N ALA A 78 -20.57 -2.33 13.28
CA ALA A 78 -19.39 -3.12 13.64
C ALA A 78 -18.10 -2.28 13.70
N ARG A 79 -18.07 -1.06 13.16
CA ARG A 79 -16.90 -0.19 13.02
C ARG A 79 -15.79 -0.84 12.17
N VAL A 80 -16.20 -1.59 11.16
CA VAL A 80 -15.36 -2.37 10.25
C VAL A 80 -15.53 -1.83 8.82
N ALA A 81 -14.46 -1.77 8.08
CA ALA A 81 -14.49 -1.51 6.64
C ALA A 81 -13.86 -2.68 5.89
N HIS A 82 -14.49 -3.11 4.80
CA HIS A 82 -13.97 -4.11 3.88
C HIS A 82 -13.40 -3.42 2.65
N LEU A 83 -12.08 -3.47 2.46
CA LEU A 83 -11.36 -2.94 1.34
C LEU A 83 -10.96 -4.07 0.41
N THR A 84 -11.62 -4.15 -0.75
CA THR A 84 -11.32 -5.16 -1.76
C THR A 84 -10.57 -4.55 -2.94
N MET A 85 -9.44 -5.15 -3.31
CA MET A 85 -8.68 -4.76 -4.51
C MET A 85 -8.75 -5.87 -5.56
N ARG A 86 -9.09 -5.50 -6.81
CA ARG A 86 -9.33 -6.44 -7.91
C ARG A 86 -8.13 -6.53 -8.84
N ALA A 87 -7.79 -7.76 -9.23
CA ALA A 87 -6.80 -8.05 -10.27
C ALA A 87 -7.19 -7.42 -11.62
N PRO A 88 -6.25 -7.33 -12.58
CA PRO A 88 -6.60 -6.93 -13.94
C PRO A 88 -7.69 -7.83 -14.56
N GLU A 89 -8.69 -7.23 -15.19
CA GLU A 89 -9.77 -7.97 -15.86
C GLU A 89 -9.31 -8.71 -17.12
N GLY A 90 -8.21 -8.27 -17.72
CA GLY A 90 -7.62 -8.81 -18.95
C GLY A 90 -6.09 -8.76 -18.92
N ALA A 91 -5.50 -9.10 -20.06
CA ALA A 91 -4.05 -9.00 -20.22
C ALA A 91 -3.61 -7.52 -20.24
N GLU A 92 -2.61 -7.21 -19.44
CA GLU A 92 -1.99 -5.89 -19.38
C GLU A 92 -0.85 -5.76 -20.40
N PRO A 93 -0.51 -4.53 -20.84
CA PRO A 93 0.59 -4.28 -21.75
C PRO A 93 1.91 -4.81 -21.22
N GLN A 94 2.73 -5.41 -22.12
CA GLN A 94 3.99 -6.05 -21.77
C GLN A 94 5.23 -5.18 -22.12
N THR A 95 5.05 -4.06 -22.81
CA THR A 95 6.14 -3.16 -23.22
C THR A 95 5.90 -1.74 -22.71
N ALA A 96 6.97 -1.00 -22.41
CA ALA A 96 6.89 0.38 -21.96
C ALA A 96 6.11 1.28 -22.93
N THR A 97 6.28 1.07 -24.23
CA THR A 97 5.52 1.83 -25.24
C THR A 97 4.01 1.59 -25.15
N ALA A 98 3.58 0.33 -25.04
CA ALA A 98 2.17 0.01 -24.90
C ALA A 98 1.62 0.46 -23.54
N MET A 99 2.42 0.42 -22.46
CA MET A 99 2.06 0.96 -21.14
C MET A 99 1.83 2.47 -21.21
N ARG A 100 2.74 3.23 -21.88
CA ARG A 100 2.57 4.68 -22.09
C ARG A 100 1.30 5.00 -22.90
N GLN A 101 0.99 4.19 -23.92
CA GLN A 101 -0.24 4.35 -24.70
C GLN A 101 -1.49 4.08 -23.87
N ARG A 102 -1.45 3.10 -22.96
CA ARG A 102 -2.54 2.84 -22.00
C ARG A 102 -2.69 4.01 -21.01
N GLY A 103 -1.61 4.68 -20.66
CA GLY A 103 -1.60 5.89 -19.83
C GLY A 103 -2.23 5.68 -18.47
N SER A 104 -3.18 6.55 -18.09
CA SER A 104 -3.87 6.48 -16.79
C SER A 104 -4.76 5.25 -16.61
N GLU A 105 -5.07 4.54 -17.69
CA GLU A 105 -5.88 3.30 -17.67
C GLU A 105 -5.02 2.03 -17.51
N LEU A 106 -3.71 2.15 -17.39
CA LEU A 106 -2.85 1.03 -16.98
C LEU A 106 -3.30 0.55 -15.60
N TRP A 107 -3.60 -0.75 -15.47
CA TRP A 107 -4.18 -1.29 -14.24
C TRP A 107 -3.39 -0.89 -12.99
N ALA A 108 -2.07 -1.05 -13.00
CA ALA A 108 -1.23 -0.72 -11.85
C ALA A 108 -1.33 0.77 -11.47
N LEU A 109 -1.43 1.68 -12.44
CA LEU A 109 -1.59 3.11 -12.15
C LEU A 109 -3.01 3.39 -11.66
N ARG A 110 -4.04 2.88 -12.37
CA ARG A 110 -5.43 3.15 -12.03
C ARG A 110 -5.84 2.54 -10.69
N ALA A 111 -5.58 1.26 -10.48
CA ALA A 111 -5.95 0.56 -9.25
C ALA A 111 -5.28 1.16 -8.01
N PHE A 112 -3.99 1.55 -8.11
CA PHE A 112 -3.32 2.19 -6.98
C PHE A 112 -3.74 3.65 -6.77
N ARG A 113 -4.21 4.37 -7.81
CA ARG A 113 -4.87 5.67 -7.63
C ARG A 113 -6.21 5.53 -6.89
N GLU A 114 -6.99 4.51 -7.26
CA GLU A 114 -8.25 4.19 -6.58
C GLU A 114 -8.01 3.77 -5.13
N LEU A 115 -6.97 2.97 -4.85
CA LEU A 115 -6.55 2.63 -3.49
C LEU A 115 -6.14 3.87 -2.69
N ASP A 116 -5.37 4.79 -3.28
CA ASP A 116 -4.97 6.05 -2.62
C ASP A 116 -6.18 6.90 -2.23
N ASP A 117 -7.16 6.98 -3.12
CA ASP A 117 -8.40 7.71 -2.91
C ASP A 117 -9.24 7.10 -1.76
N VAL A 118 -9.42 5.79 -1.75
CA VAL A 118 -10.13 5.07 -0.69
C VAL A 118 -9.42 5.20 0.66
N LEU A 119 -8.09 5.12 0.70
CA LEU A 119 -7.33 5.33 1.94
C LEU A 119 -7.45 6.76 2.47
N LEU A 120 -7.60 7.75 1.59
CA LEU A 120 -7.87 9.13 1.97
C LEU A 120 -9.31 9.32 2.49
N ASP A 121 -10.30 8.69 1.85
CA ASP A 121 -11.69 8.70 2.34
C ASP A 121 -11.76 8.10 3.76
N LEU A 122 -11.16 6.92 3.97
CA LEU A 122 -11.06 6.32 5.29
C LEU A 122 -10.43 7.27 6.32
N ARG A 123 -9.32 7.92 5.96
CA ARG A 123 -8.57 8.78 6.87
C ARG A 123 -9.33 10.03 7.30
N PHE A 124 -10.01 10.68 6.36
CA PHE A 124 -10.59 12.00 6.58
C PHE A 124 -12.10 11.98 6.83
N ASN A 125 -12.80 10.99 6.29
CA ASN A 125 -14.26 10.97 6.30
C ASN A 125 -14.85 9.84 7.16
N ARG A 126 -14.04 8.85 7.59
CA ARG A 126 -14.51 7.68 8.35
C ARG A 126 -13.72 7.50 9.66
N PRO A 127 -13.70 8.50 10.55
CA PRO A 127 -12.91 8.43 11.79
C PRO A 127 -13.40 7.33 12.76
N GLU A 128 -14.66 6.92 12.65
CA GLU A 128 -15.29 5.88 13.48
C GLU A 128 -14.79 4.46 13.17
N ILE A 129 -14.22 4.23 11.99
CA ILE A 129 -13.76 2.88 11.59
C ILE A 129 -12.47 2.54 12.33
N GLY A 130 -12.49 1.44 13.08
CA GLY A 130 -11.34 0.92 13.84
C GLY A 130 -10.59 -0.19 13.13
N VAL A 131 -11.27 -0.96 12.27
CA VAL A 131 -10.69 -2.13 11.59
C VAL A 131 -10.93 -2.03 10.10
N VAL A 132 -9.90 -2.35 9.31
CA VAL A 132 -10.00 -2.51 7.87
C VAL A 132 -9.62 -3.94 7.50
N VAL A 133 -10.57 -4.65 6.90
CA VAL A 133 -10.35 -5.96 6.29
C VAL A 133 -9.81 -5.75 4.89
N LEU A 134 -8.61 -6.27 4.63
CA LEU A 134 -7.98 -6.23 3.33
C LEU A 134 -8.29 -7.52 2.58
N GLU A 135 -8.90 -7.37 1.43
CA GLU A 135 -9.32 -8.46 0.55
C GLU A 135 -8.82 -8.23 -0.86
N THR A 136 -8.64 -9.30 -1.62
CA THR A 136 -8.35 -9.23 -3.04
C THR A 136 -9.26 -10.18 -3.80
N GLN A 137 -9.53 -9.87 -5.07
CA GLN A 137 -10.39 -10.71 -5.91
C GLN A 137 -9.86 -10.77 -7.33
N GLY A 138 -9.83 -11.96 -7.91
CA GLY A 138 -9.51 -12.17 -9.32
C GLY A 138 -8.44 -13.22 -9.56
N ASP A 139 -7.69 -13.05 -10.67
CA ASP A 139 -6.71 -14.00 -11.14
C ASP A 139 -5.29 -13.58 -10.75
N ALA A 140 -4.66 -14.33 -9.84
CA ALA A 140 -3.30 -14.11 -9.39
C ALA A 140 -2.27 -14.15 -10.53
N ALA A 141 -2.48 -14.98 -11.56
CA ALA A 141 -1.57 -15.05 -12.69
C ALA A 141 -1.53 -13.74 -13.49
N ARG A 142 -2.66 -13.03 -13.58
CA ARG A 142 -2.72 -11.70 -14.23
C ARG A 142 -1.98 -10.65 -13.44
N VAL A 143 -2.05 -10.68 -12.12
CA VAL A 143 -1.27 -9.77 -11.25
C VAL A 143 0.22 -10.02 -11.45
N LEU A 144 0.65 -11.29 -11.40
CA LEU A 144 2.06 -11.65 -11.60
C LEU A 144 2.57 -11.25 -12.99
N ALA A 145 1.75 -11.43 -14.05
CA ALA A 145 2.12 -11.01 -15.39
C ALA A 145 2.27 -9.49 -15.52
N ALA A 146 1.37 -8.71 -14.90
CA ALA A 146 1.47 -7.25 -14.85
C ALA A 146 2.72 -6.80 -14.09
N ASP A 147 3.01 -7.40 -12.93
CA ASP A 147 4.20 -7.11 -12.13
C ASP A 147 5.50 -7.45 -12.88
N ALA A 148 5.54 -8.60 -13.57
CA ALA A 148 6.69 -9.01 -14.37
C ALA A 148 6.97 -8.00 -15.50
N ALA A 149 5.92 -7.52 -16.17
CA ALA A 149 6.03 -6.49 -17.19
C ALA A 149 6.52 -5.16 -16.63
N LEU A 150 5.98 -4.70 -15.50
CA LEU A 150 6.48 -3.49 -14.82
C LEU A 150 7.94 -3.63 -14.40
N TRP A 151 8.33 -4.78 -13.88
CA TRP A 151 9.71 -5.02 -13.46
C TRP A 151 10.68 -5.04 -14.65
N SER A 152 10.31 -5.67 -15.77
CA SER A 152 11.16 -5.74 -16.97
C SER A 152 11.38 -4.36 -17.58
N GLU A 153 10.35 -3.51 -17.58
CA GLU A 153 10.36 -2.19 -18.20
C GLU A 153 10.67 -1.04 -17.23
N ARG A 154 11.10 -1.34 -16.00
CA ARG A 154 11.31 -0.35 -14.92
C ARG A 154 12.32 0.75 -15.20
N ALA A 155 13.16 0.60 -16.22
CA ALA A 155 14.08 1.64 -16.67
C ALA A 155 13.39 2.74 -17.48
N ASP A 156 12.18 2.48 -18.00
CA ASP A 156 11.38 3.50 -18.67
C ASP A 156 10.83 4.51 -17.66
N TRP A 157 10.84 5.78 -18.02
CA TRP A 157 10.43 6.85 -17.11
C TRP A 157 8.98 6.71 -16.62
N PHE A 158 8.04 6.32 -17.51
CA PHE A 158 6.63 6.17 -17.16
C PHE A 158 6.42 4.99 -16.22
N VAL A 159 7.03 3.85 -16.53
CA VAL A 159 6.94 2.64 -15.70
C VAL A 159 7.56 2.88 -14.32
N ASN A 160 8.69 3.60 -14.27
CA ASN A 160 9.28 4.01 -13.00
C ASN A 160 8.35 4.91 -12.19
N GLU A 161 7.70 5.91 -12.81
CA GLU A 161 6.73 6.77 -12.10
C GLU A 161 5.52 5.97 -11.58
N VAL A 162 5.04 4.97 -12.32
CA VAL A 162 4.00 4.04 -11.85
C VAL A 162 4.47 3.28 -10.61
N LEU A 163 5.66 2.68 -10.63
CA LEU A 163 6.24 1.97 -9.48
C LEU A 163 6.44 2.91 -8.27
N GLN A 164 6.90 4.15 -8.50
CA GLN A 164 7.02 5.14 -7.42
C GLN A 164 5.66 5.55 -6.84
N HIS A 165 4.62 5.60 -7.68
CA HIS A 165 3.26 5.85 -7.21
C HIS A 165 2.74 4.68 -6.35
N MET A 166 2.85 3.43 -6.83
CA MET A 166 2.48 2.23 -6.07
C MET A 166 3.18 2.22 -4.70
N LYS A 167 4.50 2.44 -4.69
CA LYS A 167 5.28 2.55 -3.46
C LYS A 167 4.75 3.61 -2.50
N ARG A 168 4.38 4.79 -3.01
CA ARG A 168 3.83 5.88 -2.18
C ARG A 168 2.49 5.51 -1.57
N VAL A 169 1.61 4.88 -2.34
CA VAL A 169 0.29 4.45 -1.86
C VAL A 169 0.41 3.37 -0.78
N LEU A 170 1.27 2.37 -1.00
CA LEU A 170 1.53 1.34 0.01
C LEU A 170 2.14 1.92 1.30
N LYS A 171 2.99 2.95 1.22
CA LYS A 171 3.45 3.68 2.41
C LYS A 171 2.32 4.38 3.16
N ARG A 172 1.28 4.84 2.46
CA ARG A 172 0.08 5.40 3.10
C ARG A 172 -0.69 4.32 3.85
N LEU A 173 -0.79 3.12 3.29
CA LEU A 173 -1.37 1.96 3.97
C LEU A 173 -0.59 1.63 5.25
N ASP A 174 0.75 1.54 5.19
CA ASP A 174 1.61 1.31 6.36
C ASP A 174 1.42 2.35 7.48
N LEU A 175 0.99 3.56 7.14
CA LEU A 175 0.77 4.68 8.07
C LEU A 175 -0.71 4.90 8.40
N THR A 176 -1.56 3.93 8.12
CA THR A 176 -2.98 3.99 8.46
C THR A 176 -3.16 3.56 9.91
N ALA A 177 -3.63 4.49 10.76
CA ALA A 177 -3.85 4.26 12.19
C ALA A 177 -5.17 3.52 12.43
N ARG A 178 -5.26 2.29 11.95
CA ARG A 178 -6.36 1.34 12.13
C ARG A 178 -5.80 -0.07 12.16
N SER A 179 -6.50 -1.00 12.77
CA SER A 179 -6.13 -2.42 12.64
C SER A 179 -6.38 -2.90 11.21
N LEU A 180 -5.36 -3.46 10.59
CA LEU A 180 -5.42 -4.04 9.25
C LEU A 180 -5.41 -5.56 9.36
N LEU A 181 -6.48 -6.22 8.91
CA LEU A 181 -6.56 -7.68 8.86
C LEU A 181 -6.67 -8.12 7.40
N ALA A 182 -5.73 -8.94 6.93
CA ALA A 182 -5.84 -9.57 5.61
C ALA A 182 -6.64 -10.87 5.71
N VAL A 183 -7.71 -10.96 4.95
CA VAL A 183 -8.55 -12.15 4.84
C VAL A 183 -8.34 -12.79 3.47
N ILE A 184 -7.73 -13.98 3.49
CA ILE A 184 -7.26 -14.69 2.29
C ILE A 184 -8.15 -15.92 2.13
N ASP A 185 -9.27 -15.73 1.43
CA ASP A 185 -10.29 -16.72 1.18
C ASP A 185 -10.32 -17.16 -0.29
N ARG A 186 -11.20 -18.07 -0.66
CA ARG A 186 -11.40 -18.52 -2.03
C ARG A 186 -11.68 -17.33 -2.97
N GLY A 187 -11.01 -17.34 -4.12
CA GLY A 187 -11.09 -16.23 -5.09
C GLY A 187 -10.16 -15.06 -4.80
N SER A 188 -9.43 -15.09 -3.69
CA SER A 188 -8.36 -14.12 -3.39
C SER A 188 -7.22 -14.25 -4.39
N CYS A 189 -6.56 -13.12 -4.67
CA CYS A 189 -5.40 -13.05 -5.56
C CYS A 189 -4.25 -12.25 -4.91
N PHE A 190 -3.92 -12.57 -3.65
CA PHE A 190 -2.76 -11.96 -2.96
C PHE A 190 -1.46 -12.47 -3.59
N ALA A 191 -1.09 -11.87 -4.72
CA ALA A 191 0.10 -12.20 -5.48
C ALA A 191 0.88 -10.93 -5.81
N GLY A 192 2.20 -11.02 -5.81
CA GLY A 192 3.08 -9.92 -6.21
C GLY A 192 2.75 -8.60 -5.52
N SER A 193 2.43 -7.56 -6.29
CA SER A 193 2.09 -6.23 -5.74
C SER A 193 0.86 -6.24 -4.83
N LEU A 194 -0.10 -7.15 -5.03
CA LEU A 194 -1.25 -7.31 -4.13
C LEU A 194 -0.90 -8.11 -2.86
N LEU A 195 0.16 -8.93 -2.87
CA LEU A 195 0.68 -9.55 -1.66
C LEU A 195 1.18 -8.52 -0.65
N GLU A 196 1.64 -7.35 -1.12
CA GLU A 196 2.07 -6.26 -0.22
C GLU A 196 0.97 -5.79 0.73
N LEU A 197 -0.32 -5.94 0.37
CA LEU A 197 -1.45 -5.64 1.25
C LEU A 197 -1.50 -6.61 2.45
N ALA A 198 -1.35 -7.91 2.19
CA ALA A 198 -1.32 -8.91 3.26
C ALA A 198 -0.07 -8.78 4.14
N LEU A 199 1.08 -8.43 3.54
CA LEU A 199 2.32 -8.18 4.28
C LEU A 199 2.28 -6.89 5.11
N ALA A 200 1.43 -5.92 4.75
CA ALA A 200 1.21 -4.68 5.51
C ALA A 200 0.20 -4.87 6.66
N ALA A 201 -0.57 -5.96 6.65
CA ALA A 201 -1.59 -6.21 7.67
C ALA A 201 -0.96 -6.58 9.03
N ASP A 202 -1.62 -6.18 10.11
CA ASP A 202 -1.25 -6.55 11.49
C ASP A 202 -1.41 -8.04 11.73
N ARG A 203 -2.47 -8.64 11.15
CA ARG A 203 -2.73 -10.08 11.14
C ARG A 203 -3.26 -10.50 9.78
N SER A 204 -2.95 -11.72 9.38
CA SER A 204 -3.45 -12.33 8.15
C SER A 204 -4.00 -13.72 8.45
N TYR A 205 -5.20 -13.96 7.97
CA TYR A 205 -5.93 -15.22 8.07
C TYR A 205 -6.03 -15.81 6.67
N MET A 206 -5.62 -17.05 6.51
CA MET A 206 -5.65 -17.75 5.22
C MET A 206 -6.39 -19.07 5.39
N LEU A 207 -7.46 -19.26 4.62
CA LEU A 207 -8.26 -20.48 4.66
C LEU A 207 -7.43 -21.69 4.27
N ASP A 208 -7.30 -22.66 5.17
CA ASP A 208 -6.71 -23.98 4.89
C ASP A 208 -7.78 -24.96 4.45
N ALA A 209 -7.88 -25.19 3.14
CA ALA A 209 -8.90 -26.02 2.54
C ALA A 209 -8.39 -26.70 1.27
N GLU A 210 -9.02 -27.81 0.89
CA GLU A 210 -8.74 -28.45 -0.41
C GLU A 210 -9.14 -27.50 -1.56
N GLY A 211 -8.18 -27.22 -2.47
CA GLY A 211 -8.36 -26.22 -3.53
C GLY A 211 -8.52 -24.78 -3.00
N GLY A 212 -8.03 -24.52 -1.80
CA GLY A 212 -8.07 -23.21 -1.15
C GLY A 212 -7.24 -22.14 -1.85
N PRO A 213 -7.20 -20.94 -1.27
CA PRO A 213 -6.43 -19.82 -1.81
C PRO A 213 -4.94 -20.08 -1.80
N THR A 214 -4.21 -19.34 -2.63
CA THR A 214 -2.74 -19.35 -2.63
C THR A 214 -2.18 -17.94 -2.54
N LEU A 215 -0.98 -17.81 -1.97
CA LEU A 215 -0.15 -16.61 -2.07
C LEU A 215 0.93 -16.81 -3.12
N ALA A 216 1.33 -15.75 -3.80
CA ALA A 216 2.44 -15.83 -4.73
C ALA A 216 3.33 -14.59 -4.66
N THR A 217 4.65 -14.80 -4.76
CA THR A 217 5.65 -13.75 -4.73
C THR A 217 6.04 -13.29 -6.14
N SER A 218 6.46 -12.02 -6.28
CA SER A 218 7.05 -11.48 -7.50
C SER A 218 8.35 -10.73 -7.19
N GLN A 219 9.06 -10.30 -8.24
CA GLN A 219 10.25 -9.44 -8.10
C GLN A 219 9.93 -8.12 -7.39
N LEU A 220 8.68 -7.65 -7.45
CA LEU A 220 8.30 -6.38 -6.79
C LEU A 220 8.35 -6.49 -5.26
N ASN A 221 8.16 -7.68 -4.68
CA ASN A 221 8.25 -7.89 -3.23
C ASN A 221 9.69 -7.84 -2.69
N LEU A 222 10.70 -7.98 -3.57
CA LEU A 222 12.10 -8.12 -3.19
C LEU A 222 12.88 -6.80 -3.15
N GLY A 223 12.19 -5.65 -3.06
CA GLY A 223 12.84 -4.35 -2.87
C GLY A 223 12.32 -3.20 -3.73
N ALA A 224 11.41 -3.46 -4.69
CA ALA A 224 10.86 -2.41 -5.54
C ALA A 224 9.87 -1.49 -4.78
N LEU A 225 9.18 -2.02 -3.76
CA LEU A 225 8.11 -1.37 -3.03
C LEU A 225 8.43 -1.20 -1.52
N PRO A 226 9.55 -0.53 -1.16
CA PRO A 226 9.95 -0.41 0.24
C PRO A 226 9.02 0.47 1.06
N MET A 227 8.96 0.20 2.36
CA MET A 227 8.33 1.03 3.38
C MET A 227 9.07 2.37 3.54
N SER A 228 8.54 3.26 4.38
CA SER A 228 9.12 4.58 4.64
C SER A 228 10.51 4.54 5.31
N ASN A 229 10.81 3.47 6.05
CA ASN A 229 12.12 3.22 6.67
C ASN A 229 13.16 2.62 5.69
N GLY A 230 12.77 2.37 4.43
CA GLY A 230 13.65 1.78 3.40
C GLY A 230 13.70 0.25 3.39
N LEU A 231 13.06 -0.44 4.34
CA LEU A 231 12.97 -1.90 4.37
C LEU A 231 11.79 -2.38 3.51
N THR A 232 11.87 -3.62 3.03
CA THR A 232 10.69 -4.31 2.48
C THR A 232 9.77 -4.74 3.62
N ARG A 233 8.49 -4.99 3.35
CA ARG A 233 7.56 -5.57 4.34
C ARG A 233 8.00 -6.95 4.79
N LEU A 234 8.53 -7.76 3.88
CA LEU A 234 9.19 -9.03 4.22
C LEU A 234 10.38 -8.83 5.17
N GLY A 235 11.25 -7.87 4.87
CA GLY A 235 12.39 -7.55 5.73
C GLY A 235 11.99 -7.08 7.12
N THR A 236 10.89 -6.33 7.22
CA THR A 236 10.34 -5.86 8.50
C THR A 236 9.68 -7.01 9.27
N ARG A 237 8.93 -7.88 8.58
CA ARG A 237 8.28 -9.06 9.18
C ARG A 237 9.30 -10.03 9.81
N PHE A 238 10.44 -10.20 9.19
CA PHE A 238 11.51 -11.10 9.66
C PHE A 238 12.73 -10.35 10.23
N LEU A 239 12.52 -9.19 10.84
CA LEU A 239 13.61 -8.33 11.34
C LEU A 239 14.56 -9.07 12.31
N GLY A 240 14.03 -9.98 13.16
CA GLY A 240 14.82 -10.81 14.07
C GLY A 240 15.50 -12.00 13.39
N GLU A 241 15.07 -12.40 12.21
CA GLU A 241 15.54 -13.55 11.44
C GLU A 241 15.69 -13.21 9.96
N PRO A 242 16.64 -12.32 9.55
CA PRO A 242 16.71 -11.76 8.20
C PRO A 242 16.83 -12.77 7.08
N GLU A 243 17.35 -13.97 7.37
CA GLU A 243 17.47 -15.07 6.37
C GLU A 243 16.08 -15.55 5.90
N ARG A 244 15.07 -15.50 6.75
CA ARG A 244 13.69 -15.86 6.40
C ARG A 244 13.04 -14.87 5.41
N ALA A 245 13.54 -13.66 5.32
CA ALA A 245 13.09 -12.68 4.34
C ALA A 245 13.59 -12.96 2.91
N ARG A 246 14.52 -13.93 2.74
CA ARG A 246 15.07 -14.34 1.44
C ARG A 246 14.14 -15.32 0.72
N ILE A 247 12.92 -14.88 0.46
CA ILE A 247 11.92 -15.67 -0.26
C ILE A 247 12.15 -15.50 -1.76
N PRO A 248 12.22 -16.60 -2.55
CA PRO A 248 12.37 -16.49 -4.00
C PRO A 248 11.15 -15.81 -4.64
N ALA A 249 11.38 -15.08 -5.75
CA ALA A 249 10.29 -14.59 -6.59
C ALA A 249 9.69 -15.73 -7.42
N GLY A 250 8.38 -15.68 -7.64
CA GLY A 250 7.66 -16.67 -8.45
C GLY A 250 7.22 -17.91 -7.68
N GLU A 251 7.47 -17.97 -6.38
CA GLU A 251 7.00 -19.06 -5.53
C GLU A 251 5.52 -18.87 -5.16
N THR A 252 4.83 -20.00 -5.06
CA THR A 252 3.42 -20.08 -4.67
C THR A 252 3.29 -20.88 -3.39
N TYR A 253 2.47 -20.42 -2.48
CA TYR A 253 2.27 -21.00 -1.15
C TYR A 253 0.78 -21.27 -0.93
N ASP A 254 0.43 -22.50 -0.57
CA ASP A 254 -0.85 -22.81 0.07
C ASP A 254 -0.85 -22.37 1.54
N ALA A 255 -1.94 -22.57 2.25
CA ALA A 255 -2.11 -22.11 3.62
C ALA A 255 -1.06 -22.68 4.58
N ALA A 256 -0.79 -23.99 4.51
CA ALA A 256 0.19 -24.67 5.35
C ALA A 256 1.62 -24.19 5.06
N ALA A 257 1.98 -24.05 3.79
CA ALA A 257 3.29 -23.54 3.38
C ALA A 257 3.46 -22.06 3.75
N ALA A 258 2.42 -21.22 3.55
CA ALA A 258 2.43 -19.81 3.91
C ALA A 258 2.59 -19.61 5.43
N LEU A 259 1.91 -20.40 6.24
CA LEU A 259 2.05 -20.38 7.70
C LEU A 259 3.46 -20.80 8.12
N THR A 260 3.98 -21.90 7.57
CA THR A 260 5.35 -22.39 7.85
C THR A 260 6.41 -21.36 7.44
N ALA A 261 6.23 -20.72 6.28
CA ALA A 261 7.12 -19.65 5.81
C ALA A 261 6.97 -18.36 6.63
N GLY A 262 5.91 -18.22 7.45
CA GLY A 262 5.62 -17.04 8.23
C GLY A 262 5.05 -15.89 7.39
N LEU A 263 4.49 -16.18 6.22
CA LEU A 263 3.84 -15.18 5.35
C LEU A 263 2.45 -14.81 5.84
N VAL A 264 1.79 -15.72 6.55
CA VAL A 264 0.50 -15.49 7.21
C VAL A 264 0.60 -15.72 8.70
N THR A 265 -0.35 -15.15 9.45
CA THR A 265 -0.39 -15.25 10.91
C THR A 265 -1.14 -16.50 11.36
N PHE A 266 -2.26 -16.81 10.69
CA PHE A 266 -3.16 -17.91 11.01
C PHE A 266 -3.60 -18.61 9.73
N ALA A 267 -3.84 -19.91 9.83
CA ALA A 267 -4.36 -20.73 8.74
C ALA A 267 -5.43 -21.69 9.29
N PRO A 268 -6.61 -21.17 9.68
CA PRO A 268 -7.73 -22.00 10.15
C PRO A 268 -8.30 -22.86 9.03
N ASP A 269 -8.81 -24.04 9.38
CA ASP A 269 -9.54 -24.90 8.47
C ASP A 269 -10.94 -24.40 8.17
N GLU A 270 -11.68 -25.10 7.29
CA GLU A 270 -13.04 -24.72 6.89
C GLU A 270 -14.06 -24.72 8.05
N ILE A 271 -13.80 -25.48 9.10
CA ILE A 271 -14.73 -25.60 10.23
C ILE A 271 -14.62 -24.35 11.12
N ASP A 272 -13.41 -23.92 11.37
CA ASP A 272 -13.12 -22.83 12.30
C ASP A 272 -13.02 -21.45 11.60
N TRP A 273 -13.00 -21.41 10.26
CA TRP A 273 -12.75 -20.22 9.46
C TRP A 273 -13.61 -19.02 9.82
N ASP A 274 -14.93 -19.19 9.76
CA ASP A 274 -15.87 -18.09 9.98
C ASP A 274 -15.83 -17.55 11.41
N ASP A 275 -15.65 -18.43 12.38
CA ASP A 275 -15.59 -18.05 13.79
C ASP A 275 -14.26 -17.36 14.14
N GLU A 276 -13.13 -17.86 13.64
CA GLU A 276 -11.81 -17.25 13.87
C GLU A 276 -11.73 -15.83 13.29
N VAL A 277 -12.19 -15.64 12.05
CA VAL A 277 -12.20 -14.33 11.40
C VAL A 277 -13.15 -13.38 12.13
N ARG A 278 -14.37 -13.82 12.44
CA ARG A 278 -15.37 -13.02 13.16
C ARG A 278 -14.85 -12.57 14.53
N LEU A 279 -14.32 -13.50 15.33
CA LEU A 279 -13.78 -13.18 16.66
C LEU A 279 -12.62 -12.19 16.59
N ALA A 280 -11.73 -12.33 15.59
CA ALA A 280 -10.63 -11.39 15.38
C ALA A 280 -11.12 -9.96 15.06
N LEU A 281 -12.18 -9.85 14.25
CA LEU A 281 -12.78 -8.57 13.92
C LEU A 281 -13.46 -7.93 15.13
N GLU A 282 -14.25 -8.69 15.87
CA GLU A 282 -14.94 -8.23 17.09
C GLU A 282 -13.93 -7.77 18.17
N GLU A 283 -12.86 -8.54 18.39
CA GLU A 283 -11.78 -8.18 19.33
C GLU A 283 -11.18 -6.82 18.97
N ARG A 284 -10.78 -6.63 17.71
CA ARG A 284 -10.12 -5.40 17.25
C ARG A 284 -11.07 -4.21 17.18
N ALA A 285 -12.30 -4.42 16.72
CA ALA A 285 -13.31 -3.36 16.66
C ALA A 285 -13.73 -2.85 18.05
N SER A 286 -13.53 -3.66 19.10
CA SER A 286 -13.81 -3.25 20.48
C SER A 286 -12.83 -2.17 20.99
N LEU A 287 -11.65 -2.04 20.39
CA LEU A 287 -10.64 -1.04 20.77
C LEU A 287 -11.00 0.34 20.22
N SER A 288 -10.52 1.38 20.89
CA SER A 288 -10.65 2.74 20.37
C SER A 288 -9.78 2.91 19.12
N PRO A 289 -10.30 3.50 18.01
CA PRO A 289 -9.47 3.83 16.84
C PRO A 289 -8.26 4.71 17.17
N ASP A 290 -8.39 5.56 18.17
CA ASP A 290 -7.30 6.46 18.60
C ASP A 290 -6.19 5.73 19.38
N ALA A 291 -6.44 4.49 19.81
CA ALA A 291 -5.50 3.67 20.57
C ALA A 291 -4.72 2.67 19.70
N LEU A 292 -5.00 2.63 18.41
CA LEU A 292 -4.43 1.66 17.45
C LEU A 292 -3.24 2.23 16.68
#